data_49cb1fdff716ac6dce700d97c300f1a4
#
_entry.id   49cb1fdff716ac6dce700d97c300f1a4
#
_cell.length_a   1.000
_cell.length_b   1.000
_cell.length_c   1.000
_cell.angle_alpha   90.00
_cell.angle_beta   90.00
_cell.angle_gamma   90.00
#
_symmetry.space_group_name_H-M   'P 1'
#
loop_
_entity.id
_entity.type
_entity.pdbx_description
1 polymer ?
#
loop_
_entity_poly.entity_id
_entity_poly.type
_entity_poly.pdbx_seq_one_letter_code
_entity_poly.pdbx_strand_id
1 'polypeptide(L)'
;GYDYLHLYREYGCRVQMGGSDQWGNITTGTELIRRIEGGEAFGVTCPLIKKADGTKFGKTEQGNVWLDRRYTSPYTFCQFWLNVSDEDAERFVKIFTSIPLEEIDSLIERHRQAPHERLLQHTLAEELTVMVHGREDYEQSMSAGQILFGNNTHDQLRQMSEELLKEVMAGVPNYNVARTLLEQADGVKLLDLLVEHAPIFKSKGELRKLIASNGISLNKEKVADQDCVVTTDDLIAGKYLIVQRGKKNYYLITVSA
;
A
#
# COMPACT_ATOMS: atom_id res chain seq x y z
N GLY A 1 -1.30 -19.11 -32.13
CA GLY A 1 -0.53 -19.71 -33.24
C GLY A 1 -0.72 -18.97 -34.56
N TYR A 2 -1.97 -18.68 -34.95
CA TYR A 2 -2.28 -18.00 -36.22
C TYR A 2 -1.73 -16.57 -36.26
N ASP A 3 -1.83 -15.82 -35.18
CA ASP A 3 -1.25 -14.47 -35.07
C ASP A 3 0.26 -14.48 -35.33
N TYR A 4 0.97 -15.49 -34.84
CA TYR A 4 2.41 -15.61 -35.07
C TYR A 4 2.73 -15.85 -36.57
N LEU A 5 1.95 -16.70 -37.24
CA LEU A 5 2.07 -16.89 -38.68
C LEU A 5 1.83 -15.58 -39.45
N HIS A 6 0.79 -14.82 -39.08
CA HIS A 6 0.51 -13.51 -39.65
C HIS A 6 1.67 -12.52 -39.45
N LEU A 7 2.16 -12.39 -38.22
CA LEU A 7 3.30 -11.54 -37.89
C LEU A 7 4.59 -11.95 -38.64
N TYR A 8 4.78 -13.25 -38.82
CA TYR A 8 5.91 -13.77 -39.63
C TYR A 8 5.82 -13.32 -41.09
N ARG A 9 4.62 -13.45 -41.71
CA ARG A 9 4.39 -13.08 -43.12
C ARG A 9 4.50 -11.57 -43.36
N GLU A 10 3.78 -10.79 -42.57
CA GLU A 10 3.61 -9.36 -42.84
C GLU A 10 4.74 -8.51 -42.25
N TYR A 11 5.34 -8.94 -41.15
CA TYR A 11 6.34 -8.14 -40.44
C TYR A 11 7.70 -8.80 -40.27
N GLY A 12 7.91 -10.01 -40.81
CA GLY A 12 9.17 -10.73 -40.67
C GLY A 12 9.50 -11.14 -39.24
N CYS A 13 8.47 -11.24 -38.36
CA CYS A 13 8.66 -11.58 -36.97
C CYS A 13 9.08 -13.04 -36.81
N ARG A 14 10.28 -13.27 -36.30
CA ARG A 14 10.89 -14.61 -36.19
C ARG A 14 10.99 -15.12 -34.75
N VAL A 15 10.75 -14.28 -33.75
CA VAL A 15 10.80 -14.65 -32.32
C VAL A 15 9.52 -14.21 -31.65
N GLN A 16 8.85 -15.13 -30.93
CA GLN A 16 7.74 -14.82 -30.03
C GLN A 16 8.14 -15.16 -28.60
N MET A 17 7.90 -14.20 -27.69
CA MET A 17 8.22 -14.34 -26.27
C MET A 17 6.94 -14.39 -25.44
N GLY A 18 6.99 -15.11 -24.30
CA GLY A 18 5.88 -15.15 -23.37
C GLY A 18 6.22 -15.80 -22.03
N GLY A 19 5.24 -15.92 -21.15
CA GLY A 19 5.38 -16.74 -19.95
C GLY A 19 5.38 -18.23 -20.28
N SER A 20 5.88 -19.07 -19.38
CA SER A 20 5.96 -20.53 -19.58
C SER A 20 4.58 -21.18 -19.79
N ASP A 21 3.49 -20.55 -19.33
CA ASP A 21 2.11 -20.97 -19.60
C ASP A 21 1.71 -20.78 -21.08
N GLN A 22 2.42 -19.95 -21.84
CA GLN A 22 2.19 -19.68 -23.26
C GLN A 22 2.97 -20.62 -24.20
N TRP A 23 3.78 -21.54 -23.66
CA TRP A 23 4.64 -22.40 -24.47
C TRP A 23 3.87 -23.14 -25.58
N GLY A 24 2.74 -23.78 -25.25
CA GLY A 24 1.91 -24.50 -26.23
C GLY A 24 1.34 -23.59 -27.33
N ASN A 25 0.96 -22.35 -26.99
CA ASN A 25 0.46 -21.38 -27.95
C ASN A 25 1.56 -20.89 -28.90
N ILE A 26 2.77 -20.65 -28.37
CA ILE A 26 3.93 -20.21 -29.15
C ILE A 26 4.41 -21.31 -30.09
N THR A 27 4.57 -22.54 -29.59
CA THR A 27 5.01 -23.70 -30.41
C THR A 27 4.01 -24.08 -31.50
N THR A 28 2.71 -23.88 -31.27
CA THR A 28 1.72 -24.00 -32.35
C THR A 28 2.02 -23.01 -33.48
N GLY A 29 2.42 -21.79 -33.16
CA GLY A 29 2.79 -20.78 -34.16
C GLY A 29 4.06 -21.16 -34.95
N THR A 30 5.11 -21.61 -34.26
CA THR A 30 6.34 -22.05 -34.93
C THR A 30 6.07 -23.21 -35.86
N GLU A 31 5.22 -24.16 -35.49
CA GLU A 31 4.85 -25.30 -36.30
C GLU A 31 4.00 -24.89 -37.52
N LEU A 32 3.05 -23.94 -37.37
CA LEU A 32 2.30 -23.39 -38.52
C LEU A 32 3.23 -22.73 -39.53
N ILE A 33 4.19 -21.92 -39.08
CA ILE A 33 5.16 -21.24 -39.93
C ILE A 33 5.98 -22.30 -40.70
N ARG A 34 6.48 -23.32 -40.01
CA ARG A 34 7.24 -24.39 -40.61
C ARG A 34 6.43 -25.13 -41.69
N ARG A 35 5.17 -25.48 -41.43
CA ARG A 35 4.32 -26.25 -42.36
C ARG A 35 3.83 -25.46 -43.56
N ILE A 36 3.47 -24.19 -43.34
CA ILE A 36 2.79 -23.38 -44.36
C ILE A 36 3.82 -22.60 -45.19
N GLU A 37 4.83 -21.98 -44.54
CA GLU A 37 5.79 -21.12 -45.16
C GLU A 37 7.13 -21.85 -45.45
N GLY A 38 7.36 -23.04 -44.89
CA GLY A 38 8.66 -23.69 -44.94
C GLY A 38 9.75 -22.91 -44.18
N GLY A 39 9.37 -21.92 -43.40
CA GLY A 39 10.24 -21.02 -42.67
C GLY A 39 10.61 -21.49 -41.27
N GLU A 40 11.52 -20.75 -40.63
CA GLU A 40 11.99 -21.02 -39.30
C GLU A 40 11.63 -19.85 -38.36
N ALA A 41 11.02 -20.17 -37.21
CA ALA A 41 10.67 -19.23 -36.16
C ALA A 41 10.89 -19.82 -34.76
N PHE A 42 11.16 -18.98 -33.79
CA PHE A 42 11.64 -19.35 -32.47
C PHE A 42 10.68 -18.90 -31.37
N GLY A 43 10.55 -19.69 -30.30
CA GLY A 43 9.83 -19.35 -29.08
C GLY A 43 10.79 -19.18 -27.91
N VAL A 44 10.57 -18.15 -27.12
CA VAL A 44 11.28 -17.93 -25.85
C VAL A 44 10.26 -17.78 -24.72
N THR A 45 10.40 -18.56 -23.65
CA THR A 45 9.52 -18.41 -22.48
C THR A 45 10.31 -18.16 -21.21
N CYS A 46 9.73 -17.32 -20.34
CA CYS A 46 10.24 -17.07 -19.01
C CYS A 46 9.36 -17.79 -17.96
N PRO A 47 9.93 -18.27 -16.85
CA PRO A 47 9.17 -18.81 -15.73
C PRO A 47 8.15 -17.77 -15.20
N LEU A 48 6.98 -18.24 -14.75
CA LEU A 48 6.00 -17.39 -14.12
C LEU A 48 6.49 -16.92 -12.75
N ILE A 49 6.30 -15.63 -12.47
CA ILE A 49 6.62 -15.05 -11.17
C ILE A 49 5.53 -15.46 -10.18
N LYS A 50 5.96 -16.12 -9.10
CA LYS A 50 5.11 -16.53 -7.98
C LYS A 50 5.68 -15.96 -6.69
N LYS A 51 4.85 -15.79 -5.66
CA LYS A 51 5.34 -15.53 -4.31
C LYS A 51 5.99 -16.78 -3.71
N ALA A 52 6.75 -16.61 -2.63
CA ALA A 52 7.40 -17.71 -1.91
C ALA A 52 6.39 -18.75 -1.39
N ASP A 53 5.18 -18.32 -1.02
CA ASP A 53 4.08 -19.18 -0.62
C ASP A 53 3.39 -19.92 -1.79
N GLY A 54 3.88 -19.75 -3.04
CA GLY A 54 3.35 -20.37 -4.25
C GLY A 54 2.14 -19.64 -4.85
N THR A 55 1.63 -18.60 -4.21
CA THR A 55 0.49 -17.81 -4.73
C THR A 55 0.91 -16.93 -5.91
N LYS A 56 -0.09 -16.46 -6.67
CA LYS A 56 0.18 -15.60 -7.84
C LYS A 56 0.68 -14.23 -7.38
N PHE A 57 1.76 -13.76 -7.99
CA PHE A 57 2.27 -12.41 -7.80
C PHE A 57 1.27 -11.36 -8.32
N GLY A 58 1.25 -10.17 -7.69
CA GLY A 58 0.41 -9.04 -8.09
C GLY A 58 -1.05 -9.12 -7.66
N LYS A 59 -1.44 -10.16 -6.90
CA LYS A 59 -2.76 -10.25 -6.26
C LYS A 59 -2.66 -10.03 -4.76
N THR A 60 -3.53 -9.17 -4.24
CA THR A 60 -3.73 -8.93 -2.81
C THR A 60 -5.15 -9.36 -2.42
N GLU A 61 -5.48 -9.36 -1.14
CA GLU A 61 -6.86 -9.57 -0.66
C GLU A 61 -7.84 -8.51 -1.22
N GLN A 62 -7.33 -7.33 -1.57
CA GLN A 62 -8.08 -6.22 -2.16
C GLN A 62 -8.11 -6.23 -3.69
N GLY A 63 -7.50 -7.21 -4.35
CA GLY A 63 -7.45 -7.34 -5.81
C GLY A 63 -6.05 -7.20 -6.41
N ASN A 64 -5.98 -6.75 -7.66
CA ASN A 64 -4.71 -6.59 -8.37
C ASN A 64 -4.02 -5.27 -7.96
N VAL A 65 -2.69 -5.28 -7.94
CA VAL A 65 -1.87 -4.07 -7.86
C VAL A 65 -1.65 -3.53 -9.27
N TRP A 66 -2.20 -2.35 -9.56
CA TRP A 66 -2.15 -1.72 -10.87
C TRP A 66 -1.02 -0.69 -10.94
N LEU A 67 -0.45 -0.49 -12.13
CA LEU A 67 0.51 0.59 -12.39
C LEU A 67 -0.18 1.95 -12.55
N ASP A 68 -1.44 1.96 -12.96
CA ASP A 68 -2.25 3.18 -13.12
C ASP A 68 -2.74 3.66 -11.76
N ARG A 69 -2.36 4.90 -11.40
CA ARG A 69 -2.72 5.54 -10.12
C ARG A 69 -4.21 5.68 -9.86
N ARG A 70 -5.05 5.62 -10.90
CA ARG A 70 -6.52 5.64 -10.77
C ARG A 70 -7.06 4.37 -10.12
N TYR A 71 -6.33 3.25 -10.18
CA TYR A 71 -6.73 1.94 -9.64
C TYR A 71 -5.92 1.51 -8.43
N THR A 72 -4.64 1.88 -8.39
CA THR A 72 -3.76 1.68 -7.23
C THR A 72 -2.96 2.94 -7.02
N SER A 73 -3.20 3.63 -5.91
CA SER A 73 -2.48 4.86 -5.62
C SER A 73 -0.98 4.64 -5.41
N PRO A 74 -0.14 5.67 -5.59
CA PRO A 74 1.29 5.60 -5.31
C PRO A 74 1.58 5.12 -3.88
N TYR A 75 0.79 5.54 -2.89
CA TYR A 75 0.92 5.10 -1.51
C TYR A 75 0.66 3.59 -1.38
N THR A 76 -0.48 3.09 -1.89
CA THR A 76 -0.83 1.67 -1.85
C THR A 76 0.18 0.82 -2.62
N PHE A 77 0.68 1.32 -3.76
CA PHE A 77 1.74 0.69 -4.55
C PHE A 77 3.05 0.59 -3.76
N CYS A 78 3.48 1.68 -3.12
CA CYS A 78 4.67 1.70 -2.26
C CYS A 78 4.53 0.73 -1.08
N GLN A 79 3.37 0.73 -0.40
CA GLN A 79 3.10 -0.18 0.71
C GLN A 79 3.09 -1.66 0.30
N PHE A 80 2.65 -1.98 -0.92
CA PHE A 80 2.73 -3.34 -1.45
C PHE A 80 4.17 -3.87 -1.43
N TRP A 81 5.13 -3.08 -1.91
CA TRP A 81 6.54 -3.45 -1.93
C TRP A 81 7.18 -3.45 -0.55
N LEU A 82 6.81 -2.51 0.31
CA LEU A 82 7.24 -2.50 1.70
C LEU A 82 6.76 -3.74 2.47
N ASN A 83 5.67 -4.40 2.06
CA ASN A 83 5.07 -5.53 2.79
C ASN A 83 5.40 -6.91 2.21
N VAL A 84 6.29 -7.03 1.21
CA VAL A 84 6.74 -8.33 0.72
C VAL A 84 7.57 -9.06 1.78
N SER A 85 7.55 -10.40 1.74
CA SER A 85 8.38 -11.23 2.63
C SER A 85 9.87 -11.07 2.32
N ASP A 86 10.75 -11.41 3.25
CA ASP A 86 12.20 -11.33 3.04
C ASP A 86 12.64 -12.26 1.89
N GLU A 87 12.08 -13.47 1.83
CA GLU A 87 12.35 -14.44 0.75
C GLU A 87 11.92 -13.89 -0.62
N ASP A 88 10.74 -13.27 -0.72
CA ASP A 88 10.29 -12.63 -1.94
C ASP A 88 11.12 -11.41 -2.29
N ALA A 89 11.53 -10.61 -1.31
CA ALA A 89 12.33 -9.41 -1.54
C ALA A 89 13.68 -9.75 -2.19
N GLU A 90 14.37 -10.82 -1.76
CA GLU A 90 15.63 -11.28 -2.37
C GLU A 90 15.46 -11.69 -3.84
N ARG A 91 14.30 -12.25 -4.19
CA ARG A 91 14.01 -12.63 -5.58
C ARG A 91 13.57 -11.44 -6.41
N PHE A 92 12.71 -10.60 -5.86
CA PHE A 92 12.08 -9.51 -6.59
C PHE A 92 13.06 -8.37 -6.88
N VAL A 93 14.04 -8.11 -6.01
CA VAL A 93 15.07 -7.11 -6.30
C VAL A 93 15.87 -7.47 -7.57
N LYS A 94 16.12 -8.77 -7.82
CA LYS A 94 16.78 -9.26 -9.03
C LYS A 94 15.91 -9.18 -10.28
N ILE A 95 14.60 -9.25 -10.14
CA ILE A 95 13.66 -9.32 -11.27
C ILE A 95 13.14 -7.95 -11.67
N PHE A 96 12.85 -7.09 -10.69
CA PHE A 96 12.08 -5.86 -10.92
C PHE A 96 12.94 -4.59 -10.91
N THR A 97 14.19 -4.64 -10.44
CA THR A 97 15.05 -3.45 -10.42
C THR A 97 16.09 -3.50 -11.54
N SER A 98 16.63 -2.33 -11.85
CA SER A 98 17.77 -2.19 -12.79
C SER A 98 19.11 -2.05 -12.05
N ILE A 99 19.16 -2.37 -10.77
CA ILE A 99 20.37 -2.33 -9.95
C ILE A 99 21.36 -3.40 -10.46
N PRO A 100 22.66 -3.10 -10.57
CA PRO A 100 23.67 -4.07 -10.96
C PRO A 100 23.70 -5.30 -10.03
N LEU A 101 23.92 -6.51 -10.56
CA LEU A 101 23.89 -7.75 -9.79
C LEU A 101 24.87 -7.76 -8.61
N GLU A 102 26.05 -7.17 -8.77
CA GLU A 102 27.06 -7.07 -7.71
C GLU A 102 26.54 -6.24 -6.51
N GLU A 103 25.82 -5.16 -6.82
CA GLU A 103 25.21 -4.31 -5.80
C GLU A 103 24.02 -5.03 -5.13
N ILE A 104 23.21 -5.74 -5.91
CA ILE A 104 22.10 -6.56 -5.37
C ILE A 104 22.63 -7.62 -4.41
N ASP A 105 23.71 -8.32 -4.75
CA ASP A 105 24.28 -9.35 -3.87
C ASP A 105 24.78 -8.73 -2.55
N SER A 106 25.39 -7.55 -2.60
CA SER A 106 25.76 -6.79 -1.40
C SER A 106 24.54 -6.37 -0.55
N LEU A 107 23.46 -5.91 -1.20
CA LEU A 107 22.21 -5.54 -0.50
C LEU A 107 21.57 -6.75 0.18
N ILE A 108 21.55 -7.91 -0.48
CA ILE A 108 21.03 -9.17 0.08
C ILE A 108 21.84 -9.58 1.30
N GLU A 109 23.17 -9.53 1.24
CA GLU A 109 24.02 -9.90 2.36
C GLU A 109 23.80 -8.99 3.57
N ARG A 110 23.71 -7.67 3.35
CA ARG A 110 23.38 -6.69 4.40
C ARG A 110 22.00 -6.93 4.99
N HIS A 111 21.00 -7.19 4.15
CA HIS A 111 19.64 -7.49 4.60
C HIS A 111 19.60 -8.72 5.51
N ARG A 112 20.32 -9.79 5.17
CA ARG A 112 20.39 -11.01 5.97
C ARG A 112 21.04 -10.81 7.36
N GLN A 113 21.92 -9.83 7.48
CA GLN A 113 22.53 -9.45 8.77
C GLN A 113 21.56 -8.71 9.68
N ALA A 114 20.66 -7.91 9.12
CA ALA A 114 19.68 -7.11 9.86
C ALA A 114 18.29 -7.12 9.18
N PRO A 115 17.57 -8.27 9.12
CA PRO A 115 16.29 -8.36 8.39
C PRO A 115 15.21 -7.40 8.93
N HIS A 116 15.29 -7.05 10.22
CA HIS A 116 14.34 -6.14 10.87
C HIS A 116 14.40 -4.70 10.32
N GLU A 117 15.50 -4.30 9.66
CA GLU A 117 15.63 -3.01 8.98
C GLU A 117 14.93 -2.99 7.63
N ARG A 118 14.52 -4.16 7.10
CA ARG A 118 13.76 -4.30 5.86
C ARG A 118 14.41 -3.62 4.65
N LEU A 119 15.75 -3.67 4.58
CA LEU A 119 16.54 -2.96 3.56
C LEU A 119 16.07 -3.27 2.12
N LEU A 120 15.85 -4.55 1.78
CA LEU A 120 15.43 -4.95 0.44
C LEU A 120 14.02 -4.46 0.10
N GLN A 121 13.09 -4.48 1.07
CA GLN A 121 11.75 -3.97 0.88
C GLN A 121 11.75 -2.46 0.65
N HIS A 122 12.58 -1.71 1.39
CA HIS A 122 12.77 -0.28 1.16
C HIS A 122 13.37 0.00 -0.21
N THR A 123 14.39 -0.76 -0.63
CA THR A 123 14.97 -0.65 -1.97
C THR A 123 13.94 -0.91 -3.06
N LEU A 124 13.16 -1.99 -2.95
CA LEU A 124 12.08 -2.31 -3.90
C LEU A 124 11.03 -1.19 -3.96
N ALA A 125 10.58 -0.72 -2.79
CA ALA A 125 9.57 0.33 -2.71
C ALA A 125 10.07 1.64 -3.34
N GLU A 126 11.32 2.02 -3.12
CA GLU A 126 11.92 3.20 -3.72
C GLU A 126 12.05 3.06 -5.24
N GLU A 127 12.81 2.05 -5.69
CA GLU A 127 13.10 1.84 -7.11
C GLU A 127 11.81 1.75 -7.94
N LEU A 128 10.84 0.96 -7.50
CA LEU A 128 9.65 0.70 -8.28
C LEU A 128 8.61 1.81 -8.18
N THR A 129 8.46 2.45 -7.02
CA THR A 129 7.54 3.59 -6.92
C THR A 129 8.08 4.78 -7.70
N VAL A 130 9.38 5.03 -7.65
CA VAL A 130 10.02 6.11 -8.44
C VAL A 130 9.90 5.82 -9.93
N MET A 131 10.12 4.58 -10.36
CA MET A 131 10.00 4.17 -11.76
C MET A 131 8.59 4.37 -12.33
N VAL A 132 7.57 4.06 -11.56
CA VAL A 132 6.16 4.05 -12.04
C VAL A 132 5.46 5.38 -11.78
N HIS A 133 5.69 6.01 -10.63
CA HIS A 133 4.93 7.17 -10.16
C HIS A 133 5.77 8.44 -10.01
N GLY A 134 7.10 8.30 -9.92
CA GLY A 134 8.02 9.42 -9.74
C GLY A 134 8.51 9.59 -8.30
N ARG A 135 9.58 10.37 -8.13
CA ARG A 135 10.27 10.63 -6.86
C ARG A 135 9.35 11.30 -5.84
N GLU A 136 8.59 12.31 -6.28
CA GLU A 136 7.70 13.07 -5.42
C GLU A 136 6.63 12.18 -4.76
N ASP A 137 5.98 11.32 -5.54
CA ASP A 137 4.97 10.39 -5.03
C ASP A 137 5.56 9.36 -4.04
N TYR A 138 6.80 8.91 -4.28
CA TYR A 138 7.50 8.05 -3.33
C TYR A 138 7.76 8.75 -1.99
N GLU A 139 8.30 9.97 -2.03
CA GLU A 139 8.61 10.76 -0.83
C GLU A 139 7.33 11.10 -0.04
N GLN A 140 6.24 11.45 -0.73
CA GLN A 140 4.93 11.65 -0.11
C GLN A 140 4.40 10.36 0.54
N SER A 141 4.54 9.21 -0.12
CA SER A 141 4.12 7.91 0.41
C SER A 141 4.89 7.53 1.67
N MET A 142 6.19 7.74 1.69
CA MET A 142 7.04 7.46 2.86
C MET A 142 6.72 8.42 4.01
N SER A 143 6.56 9.71 3.71
CA SER A 143 6.20 10.73 4.70
C SER A 143 4.85 10.45 5.33
N ALA A 144 3.84 10.07 4.55
CA ALA A 144 2.51 9.73 5.04
C ALA A 144 2.53 8.56 6.04
N GLY A 145 3.29 7.49 5.73
CA GLY A 145 3.49 6.38 6.64
C GLY A 145 4.16 6.82 7.96
N GLN A 146 5.19 7.66 7.89
CA GLN A 146 5.85 8.20 9.07
C GLN A 146 4.94 9.13 9.88
N ILE A 147 4.14 9.97 9.24
CA ILE A 147 3.19 10.86 9.92
C ILE A 147 2.17 10.04 10.72
N LEU A 148 1.60 9.00 10.15
CA LEU A 148 0.55 8.23 10.81
C LEU A 148 1.05 7.18 11.80
N PHE A 149 2.11 6.46 11.48
CA PHE A 149 2.60 5.35 12.30
C PHE A 149 3.88 5.65 13.06
N GLY A 150 4.57 6.76 12.75
CA GLY A 150 5.78 7.23 13.43
C GLY A 150 5.49 8.11 14.65
N ASN A 151 6.56 8.70 15.18
CA ASN A 151 6.51 9.61 16.34
C ASN A 151 6.27 11.08 15.95
N ASN A 152 5.68 11.35 14.79
CA ASN A 152 5.52 12.69 14.25
C ASN A 152 4.35 13.46 14.91
N THR A 153 4.40 14.78 14.77
CA THR A 153 3.54 15.71 15.50
C THR A 153 2.14 15.86 14.87
N HIS A 154 1.19 16.35 15.68
CA HIS A 154 -0.15 16.76 15.28
C HIS A 154 -0.18 17.73 14.09
N ASP A 155 0.76 18.69 14.02
CA ASP A 155 0.81 19.70 12.96
C ASP A 155 1.05 19.11 11.57
N GLN A 156 1.87 18.06 11.45
CA GLN A 156 2.12 17.37 10.18
C GLN A 156 0.89 16.60 9.71
N LEU A 157 0.11 16.05 10.65
CA LEU A 157 -1.14 15.37 10.33
C LEU A 157 -2.19 16.34 9.75
N ARG A 158 -2.24 17.59 10.24
CA ARG A 158 -3.16 18.63 9.75
C ARG A 158 -2.84 19.10 8.31
N GLN A 159 -1.60 18.93 7.86
CA GLN A 159 -1.17 19.31 6.50
C GLN A 159 -1.40 18.22 5.45
N MET A 160 -1.84 17.03 5.88
CA MET A 160 -2.11 15.91 4.97
C MET A 160 -3.36 16.18 4.12
N SER A 161 -3.29 15.85 2.82
CA SER A 161 -4.47 15.96 1.94
C SER A 161 -5.54 14.94 2.32
N GLU A 162 -6.81 15.25 2.01
CA GLU A 162 -7.93 14.35 2.28
C GLU A 162 -7.76 13.01 1.57
N GLU A 163 -7.28 13.04 0.31
CA GLU A 163 -7.06 11.85 -0.50
C GLU A 163 -6.03 10.93 0.14
N LEU A 164 -4.87 11.50 0.52
CA LEU A 164 -3.79 10.74 1.15
C LEU A 164 -4.21 10.18 2.50
N LEU A 165 -4.94 10.94 3.30
CA LEU A 165 -5.48 10.48 4.58
C LEU A 165 -6.41 9.27 4.41
N LYS A 166 -7.32 9.31 3.44
CA LYS A 166 -8.21 8.19 3.12
C LYS A 166 -7.46 6.93 2.70
N GLU A 167 -6.43 7.10 1.87
CA GLU A 167 -5.61 5.99 1.40
C GLU A 167 -4.84 5.32 2.54
N VAL A 168 -4.19 6.11 3.37
CA VAL A 168 -3.39 5.60 4.49
C VAL A 168 -4.26 4.96 5.57
N MET A 169 -5.49 5.47 5.75
CA MET A 169 -6.48 4.92 6.67
C MET A 169 -7.38 3.85 6.02
N ALA A 170 -7.10 3.44 4.78
CA ALA A 170 -7.85 2.37 4.13
C ALA A 170 -7.72 1.05 4.92
N GLY A 171 -8.88 0.43 5.21
CA GLY A 171 -8.94 -0.79 6.03
C GLY A 171 -8.98 -0.56 7.55
N VAL A 172 -8.81 0.67 8.02
CA VAL A 172 -9.02 1.03 9.43
C VAL A 172 -10.53 1.15 9.70
N PRO A 173 -11.05 0.65 10.84
CA PRO A 173 -12.46 0.83 11.19
C PRO A 173 -12.85 2.30 11.15
N ASN A 174 -13.93 2.62 10.41
CA ASN A 174 -14.40 3.96 10.19
C ASN A 174 -15.83 4.15 10.75
N TYR A 175 -16.05 5.27 11.43
CA TYR A 175 -17.32 5.64 12.03
C TYR A 175 -17.79 7.00 11.48
N ASN A 176 -19.07 7.11 11.12
CA ASN A 176 -19.64 8.36 10.64
C ASN A 176 -20.35 9.08 11.78
N VAL A 177 -20.09 10.38 11.94
CA VAL A 177 -20.68 11.23 12.96
C VAL A 177 -21.21 12.51 12.30
N ALA A 178 -22.37 12.98 12.74
CA ALA A 178 -22.94 14.21 12.22
C ALA A 178 -22.14 15.44 12.68
N ARG A 179 -21.89 16.36 11.76
CA ARG A 179 -21.14 17.60 12.03
C ARG A 179 -21.79 18.48 13.11
N THR A 180 -23.10 18.47 13.16
CA THR A 180 -23.89 19.20 14.16
C THR A 180 -23.54 18.87 15.61
N LEU A 181 -22.96 17.70 15.88
CA LEU A 181 -22.48 17.33 17.21
C LEU A 181 -21.25 18.14 17.66
N LEU A 182 -20.35 18.46 16.71
CA LEU A 182 -19.14 19.22 16.98
C LEU A 182 -19.37 20.74 16.91
N GLU A 183 -20.46 21.18 16.25
CA GLU A 183 -20.85 22.58 16.08
C GLU A 183 -21.66 23.12 17.26
N GLN A 184 -21.96 22.29 18.26
CA GLN A 184 -22.61 22.77 19.49
C GLN A 184 -21.71 23.79 20.20
N ALA A 185 -22.31 24.76 20.90
CA ALA A 185 -21.57 25.86 21.53
C ALA A 185 -20.43 25.38 22.46
N ASP A 186 -20.61 24.22 23.10
CA ASP A 186 -19.63 23.61 24.01
C ASP A 186 -18.94 22.37 23.40
N GLY A 187 -19.10 22.12 22.09
CA GLY A 187 -18.57 20.91 21.43
C GLY A 187 -19.19 19.61 21.96
N VAL A 188 -18.52 18.48 21.78
CA VAL A 188 -18.94 17.16 22.27
C VAL A 188 -17.89 16.58 23.22
N LYS A 189 -18.29 16.06 24.37
CA LYS A 189 -17.34 15.36 25.26
C LYS A 189 -16.78 14.13 24.57
N LEU A 190 -15.45 13.95 24.63
CA LEU A 190 -14.76 12.82 23.99
C LEU A 190 -15.33 11.47 24.46
N LEU A 191 -15.73 11.36 25.72
CA LEU A 191 -16.35 10.15 26.26
C LEU A 191 -17.66 9.80 25.55
N ASP A 192 -18.48 10.81 25.26
CA ASP A 192 -19.77 10.63 24.58
C ASP A 192 -19.55 10.33 23.11
N LEU A 193 -18.63 11.05 22.48
CA LEU A 193 -18.24 10.83 21.08
C LEU A 193 -17.81 9.39 20.84
N LEU A 194 -16.88 8.85 21.65
CA LEU A 194 -16.25 7.55 21.42
C LEU A 194 -17.03 6.34 21.96
N VAL A 195 -18.11 6.56 22.70
CA VAL A 195 -18.96 5.48 23.24
C VAL A 195 -20.36 5.50 22.64
N GLU A 196 -20.96 6.68 22.42
CA GLU A 196 -22.35 6.80 21.99
C GLU A 196 -22.49 7.08 20.50
N HIS A 197 -21.65 7.97 19.95
CA HIS A 197 -21.75 8.42 18.55
C HIS A 197 -20.83 7.63 17.59
N ALA A 198 -19.62 7.33 18.02
CA ALA A 198 -18.67 6.44 17.33
C ALA A 198 -18.30 5.32 18.31
N PRO A 199 -19.05 4.20 18.38
CA PRO A 199 -18.91 3.19 19.43
C PRO A 199 -17.61 2.37 19.30
N ILE A 200 -16.47 3.06 19.47
CA ILE A 200 -15.13 2.47 19.50
C ILE A 200 -14.90 1.73 20.82
N PHE A 201 -15.48 2.23 21.92
CA PHE A 201 -15.38 1.65 23.25
C PHE A 201 -16.73 1.20 23.77
N LYS A 202 -16.72 0.10 24.55
CA LYS A 202 -17.96 -0.50 25.07
C LYS A 202 -18.61 0.31 26.20
N SER A 203 -17.82 1.11 26.91
CA SER A 203 -18.32 1.92 28.01
C SER A 203 -17.44 3.13 28.34
N LYS A 204 -18.04 4.18 28.91
CA LYS A 204 -17.30 5.34 29.42
C LYS A 204 -16.32 4.96 30.54
N GLY A 205 -16.61 3.92 31.33
CA GLY A 205 -15.72 3.41 32.38
C GLY A 205 -14.43 2.78 31.80
N GLU A 206 -14.54 2.02 30.71
CA GLU A 206 -13.37 1.50 29.99
C GLU A 206 -12.51 2.65 29.44
N LEU A 207 -13.13 3.61 28.78
CA LEU A 207 -12.43 4.73 28.18
C LEU A 207 -11.72 5.61 29.23
N ARG A 208 -12.35 5.89 30.38
CA ARG A 208 -11.72 6.63 31.49
C ARG A 208 -10.45 5.93 32.00
N LYS A 209 -10.48 4.60 32.15
CA LYS A 209 -9.30 3.82 32.58
C LYS A 209 -8.17 3.92 31.56
N LEU A 210 -8.50 3.89 30.27
CA LEU A 210 -7.51 4.02 29.20
C LEU A 210 -6.92 5.43 29.12
N ILE A 211 -7.73 6.47 29.32
CA ILE A 211 -7.25 7.86 29.41
C ILE A 211 -6.28 8.00 30.60
N ALA A 212 -6.66 7.53 31.79
CA ALA A 212 -5.82 7.58 32.98
C ALA A 212 -4.47 6.83 32.83
N SER A 213 -4.41 5.80 31.96
CA SER A 213 -3.18 5.07 31.64
C SER A 213 -2.42 5.60 30.41
N ASN A 214 -2.77 6.79 29.89
CA ASN A 214 -2.26 7.35 28.63
C ASN A 214 -2.42 6.40 27.43
N GLY A 215 -3.43 5.55 27.44
CA GLY A 215 -3.71 4.55 26.41
C GLY A 215 -4.44 5.07 25.18
N ILE A 216 -4.91 6.33 25.19
CA ILE A 216 -5.69 6.95 24.12
C ILE A 216 -4.97 8.19 23.58
N SER A 217 -5.00 8.34 22.26
CA SER A 217 -4.64 9.59 21.59
C SER A 217 -5.73 9.99 20.60
N LEU A 218 -5.98 11.30 20.49
CA LEU A 218 -6.80 11.92 19.46
C LEU A 218 -5.87 12.70 18.54
N ASN A 219 -5.94 12.47 17.24
CA ASN A 219 -5.07 13.12 16.25
C ASN A 219 -3.58 13.11 16.64
N LYS A 220 -3.09 11.99 17.19
CA LYS A 220 -1.73 11.79 17.70
C LYS A 220 -1.42 12.46 19.06
N GLU A 221 -2.24 13.32 19.56
CA GLU A 221 -2.06 13.91 20.87
C GLU A 221 -2.63 13.00 21.97
N LYS A 222 -1.87 12.83 23.06
CA LYS A 222 -2.32 12.06 24.20
C LYS A 222 -3.46 12.77 24.92
N VAL A 223 -4.55 12.05 25.10
CA VAL A 223 -5.67 12.56 25.88
C VAL A 223 -5.37 12.31 27.37
N ALA A 224 -5.12 13.38 28.11
CA ALA A 224 -4.86 13.32 29.54
C ALA A 224 -6.10 13.67 30.39
N ASP A 225 -7.03 14.46 29.83
CA ASP A 225 -8.22 14.93 30.51
C ASP A 225 -9.45 14.07 30.14
N GLN A 226 -10.17 13.60 31.15
CA GLN A 226 -11.42 12.86 30.98
C GLN A 226 -12.60 13.73 30.53
N ASP A 227 -12.53 15.03 30.81
CA ASP A 227 -13.52 16.03 30.40
C ASP A 227 -13.16 16.72 29.07
N CYS A 228 -12.18 16.16 28.32
CA CYS A 228 -11.78 16.64 27.01
C CYS A 228 -13.01 16.80 26.09
N VAL A 229 -13.12 17.97 25.47
CA VAL A 229 -14.17 18.32 24.51
C VAL A 229 -13.56 18.34 23.11
N VAL A 230 -14.29 17.84 22.15
CA VAL A 230 -13.93 17.80 20.73
C VAL A 230 -14.82 18.78 19.99
N THR A 231 -14.20 19.61 19.15
CA THR A 231 -14.84 20.65 18.36
C THR A 231 -14.49 20.52 16.88
N THR A 232 -15.02 21.38 16.05
CA THR A 232 -14.65 21.45 14.63
C THR A 232 -13.19 21.83 14.40
N ASP A 233 -12.52 22.48 15.36
CA ASP A 233 -11.11 22.88 15.26
C ASP A 233 -10.15 21.69 15.37
N ASP A 234 -10.62 20.58 15.92
CA ASP A 234 -9.85 19.33 16.01
C ASP A 234 -9.85 18.54 14.70
N LEU A 235 -10.66 18.93 13.71
CA LEU A 235 -10.80 18.18 12.48
C LEU A 235 -9.57 18.28 11.56
N ILE A 236 -9.07 17.14 11.14
CA ILE A 236 -8.07 17.02 10.06
C ILE A 236 -8.79 17.18 8.73
N ALA A 237 -8.26 18.02 7.83
CA ALA A 237 -8.88 18.37 6.55
C ALA A 237 -10.36 18.81 6.69
N GLY A 238 -10.73 19.39 7.86
CA GLY A 238 -12.09 19.84 8.17
C GLY A 238 -13.15 18.74 8.29
N LYS A 239 -12.74 17.44 8.35
CA LYS A 239 -13.67 16.32 8.19
C LYS A 239 -13.33 15.06 9.00
N TYR A 240 -12.10 14.87 9.45
CA TYR A 240 -11.66 13.62 10.03
C TYR A 240 -11.08 13.78 11.43
N LEU A 241 -11.29 12.75 12.26
CA LEU A 241 -10.58 12.57 13.53
C LEU A 241 -9.95 11.17 13.54
N ILE A 242 -8.71 11.08 14.03
CA ILE A 242 -8.02 9.80 14.21
C ILE A 242 -7.92 9.48 15.69
N VAL A 243 -8.51 8.36 16.09
CA VAL A 243 -8.42 7.83 17.44
C VAL A 243 -7.41 6.69 17.45
N GLN A 244 -6.46 6.73 18.38
CA GLN A 244 -5.48 5.67 18.57
C GLN A 244 -5.63 5.06 19.97
N ARG A 245 -5.80 3.73 20.01
CA ARG A 245 -5.83 2.92 21.25
C ARG A 245 -4.53 2.12 21.37
N GLY A 246 -3.73 2.46 22.36
CA GLY A 246 -2.39 1.85 22.51
C GLY A 246 -1.46 2.20 21.35
N LYS A 247 -0.58 1.26 20.95
CA LYS A 247 0.43 1.52 19.90
C LYS A 247 -0.02 1.13 18.49
N LYS A 248 -1.00 0.24 18.34
CA LYS A 248 -1.29 -0.43 17.05
C LYS A 248 -2.71 -0.28 16.53
N ASN A 249 -3.66 0.10 17.38
CA ASN A 249 -5.07 0.13 16.97
C ASN A 249 -5.49 1.56 16.62
N TYR A 250 -5.86 1.78 15.38
CA TYR A 250 -6.31 3.05 14.85
C TYR A 250 -7.78 2.96 14.45
N TYR A 251 -8.49 4.06 14.59
CA TYR A 251 -9.89 4.23 14.19
C TYR A 251 -10.03 5.58 13.53
N LEU A 252 -10.79 5.63 12.44
CA LEU A 252 -11.12 6.86 11.73
C LEU A 252 -12.55 7.27 12.10
N ILE A 253 -12.77 8.53 12.37
CA ILE A 253 -14.10 9.13 12.46
C ILE A 253 -14.25 10.10 11.31
N THR A 254 -15.24 9.87 10.47
CA THR A 254 -15.62 10.78 9.38
C THR A 254 -16.77 11.63 9.82
N VAL A 255 -16.60 12.95 9.78
CA VAL A 255 -17.63 13.93 10.13
C VAL A 255 -18.33 14.37 8.85
N SER A 256 -19.61 14.03 8.73
CA SER A 256 -20.46 14.36 7.57
C SER A 256 -21.43 15.50 7.92
N ALA A 257 -21.81 16.25 6.90
CA ALA A 257 -22.80 17.32 7.02
C ALA A 257 -24.14 16.84 7.57
#